data_c291d4df3c4f51c8ae7e867c0ad60d06
#
_entry.id   c291d4df3c4f51c8ae7e867c0ad60d06
#
_cell.length_a   1.000
_cell.length_b   1.000
_cell.length_c   1.000
_cell.angle_alpha   90.00
_cell.angle_beta   90.00
_cell.angle_gamma   90.00
#
_symmetry.space_group_name_H-M   'P 1'
#
loop_
_entity.id
_entity.type
_entity.pdbx_description
1 polymer ?
#
loop_
_entity_poly.entity_id
_entity_poly.type
_entity_poly.pdbx_seq_one_letter_code
_entity_poly.pdbx_strand_id
1 'polypeptide(L)'
;MSILNREGSVLDHIGSHYTDIDTGELLDKIRGDLHEAQQQFFDNQTEIVGLSAGYGAGKTRALCSVAVKLAAQNIGFIGAILEPTNVLIRDIWQTDFEQFLEHYEIPYTFRASPLPDYTLHFQEGDSKLLCRSFENYARIIGLNLSHVLVDEIDTVSPAICDKAFPKILGRLRAGNVRQFAAASTPEGFRWLYNTFGTDQAKERKDRQLIKMSTYDNKF
;
A
#
# COMPACT_ATOMS: atom_id res chain seq x y z
N MET A 1 -16.05 -15.21 21.60
CA MET A 1 -17.49 -14.89 21.53
C MET A 1 -17.57 -13.37 21.46
N SER A 2 -17.57 -12.81 20.26
CA SER A 2 -17.52 -11.36 20.04
C SER A 2 -18.92 -10.78 20.14
N ILE A 3 -19.05 -9.76 20.96
CA ILE A 3 -20.29 -9.01 21.13
C ILE A 3 -20.23 -7.83 20.15
N LEU A 4 -20.98 -7.93 19.06
CA LEU A 4 -21.21 -6.82 18.13
C LEU A 4 -22.18 -5.84 18.76
N ASN A 5 -21.74 -4.64 19.06
CA ASN A 5 -22.62 -3.54 19.43
C ASN A 5 -23.27 -2.94 18.17
N ARG A 6 -24.56 -2.59 18.27
CA ARG A 6 -25.44 -2.14 17.18
C ARG A 6 -25.07 -0.80 16.53
N GLU A 7 -23.95 -0.19 16.85
CA GLU A 7 -23.51 1.10 16.31
C GLU A 7 -22.27 1.01 15.38
N GLY A 8 -21.84 -0.19 15.01
CA GLY A 8 -20.84 -0.38 13.94
C GLY A 8 -19.45 0.21 14.21
N SER A 9 -19.11 0.52 15.47
CA SER A 9 -17.75 0.89 15.87
C SER A 9 -17.15 -0.22 16.72
N VAL A 10 -16.12 -0.86 16.20
CA VAL A 10 -15.20 -1.67 17.00
C VAL A 10 -14.33 -0.69 17.79
N LEU A 11 -14.94 -0.05 18.79
CA LEU A 11 -14.27 0.95 19.62
C LEU A 11 -14.22 0.49 21.06
N ASP A 12 -13.74 -0.68 21.39
CA ASP A 12 -13.59 -0.95 22.84
C ASP A 12 -12.54 -2.00 23.23
N HIS A 13 -11.49 -2.23 22.44
CA HIS A 13 -10.44 -3.13 22.94
C HIS A 13 -9.01 -2.69 22.60
N ILE A 14 -8.77 -1.40 22.41
CA ILE A 14 -7.39 -0.90 22.37
C ILE A 14 -7.27 0.14 23.48
N GLY A 15 -6.92 -0.35 24.68
CA GLY A 15 -6.26 0.49 25.66
C GLY A 15 -5.06 1.16 24.96
N SER A 16 -4.74 2.37 25.33
CA SER A 16 -3.65 3.22 24.82
C SER A 16 -2.29 2.51 24.89
N HIS A 17 -2.01 1.65 23.95
CA HIS A 17 -0.69 1.04 23.78
C HIS A 17 -0.20 1.37 22.37
N TYR A 18 0.67 2.38 22.29
CA TYR A 18 1.67 2.46 21.23
C TYR A 18 2.44 1.13 21.23
N THR A 19 2.95 0.69 20.08
CA THR A 19 3.83 -0.48 20.08
C THR A 19 4.98 -0.24 21.05
N ASP A 20 5.21 -1.17 21.97
CA ASP A 20 6.44 -1.19 22.77
C ASP A 20 7.67 -1.56 21.92
N ILE A 21 7.45 -1.90 20.66
CA ILE A 21 8.49 -2.32 19.71
C ILE A 21 9.02 -1.06 18.98
N ASP A 22 10.31 -0.87 18.99
CA ASP A 22 11.01 0.12 18.18
C ASP A 22 10.63 -0.03 16.70
N THR A 23 10.32 1.07 16.04
CA THR A 23 9.88 1.06 14.64
C THR A 23 10.93 0.44 13.70
N GLY A 24 12.22 0.61 13.99
CA GLY A 24 13.29 -0.03 13.22
C GLY A 24 13.28 -1.54 13.39
N GLU A 25 13.17 -2.04 14.62
CA GLU A 25 13.07 -3.48 14.90
C GLU A 25 11.83 -4.11 14.25
N LEU A 26 10.70 -3.40 14.27
CA LEU A 26 9.49 -3.83 13.57
C LEU A 26 9.73 -3.98 12.06
N LEU A 27 10.33 -2.98 11.43
CA LEU A 27 10.61 -3.02 9.98
C LEU A 27 11.61 -4.10 9.62
N ASP A 28 12.63 -4.35 10.45
CA ASP A 28 13.59 -5.44 10.26
C ASP A 28 12.93 -6.81 10.38
N LYS A 29 12.01 -6.99 11.34
CA LYS A 29 11.20 -8.20 11.49
C LYS A 29 10.33 -8.44 10.25
N ILE A 30 9.58 -7.42 9.81
CA ILE A 30 8.76 -7.50 8.59
C ILE A 30 9.64 -7.89 7.40
N ARG A 31 10.76 -7.21 7.20
CA ARG A 31 11.69 -7.47 6.11
C ARG A 31 12.23 -8.90 6.14
N GLY A 32 12.56 -9.42 7.32
CA GLY A 32 13.09 -10.77 7.51
C GLY A 32 12.12 -11.88 7.09
N ASP A 33 10.81 -11.63 7.19
CA ASP A 33 9.76 -12.57 6.82
C ASP A 33 9.38 -12.53 5.32
N LEU A 34 10.00 -11.63 4.56
CA LEU A 34 9.77 -11.50 3.12
C LEU A 34 10.76 -12.36 2.33
N HIS A 35 10.31 -12.98 1.24
CA HIS A 35 11.23 -13.60 0.29
C HIS A 35 11.96 -12.54 -0.57
N GLU A 36 13.01 -12.93 -1.29
CA GLU A 36 13.96 -12.04 -1.96
C GLU A 36 13.30 -10.95 -2.82
N ALA A 37 12.34 -11.30 -3.69
CA ALA A 37 11.68 -10.32 -4.56
C ALA A 37 10.80 -9.34 -3.77
N GLN A 38 10.14 -9.81 -2.69
CA GLN A 38 9.39 -8.93 -1.79
C GLN A 38 10.34 -8.01 -1.01
N GLN A 39 11.53 -8.49 -0.58
CA GLN A 39 12.55 -7.66 0.05
C GLN A 39 13.06 -6.58 -0.90
N GLN A 40 13.31 -6.92 -2.17
CA GLN A 40 13.70 -5.93 -3.18
C GLN A 40 12.62 -4.85 -3.36
N PHE A 41 11.34 -5.21 -3.31
CA PHE A 41 10.23 -4.27 -3.38
C PHE A 41 10.13 -3.41 -2.11
N PHE A 42 10.27 -4.04 -0.95
CA PHE A 42 10.28 -3.37 0.35
C PHE A 42 11.45 -2.39 0.48
N ASP A 43 12.66 -2.78 0.10
CA ASP A 43 13.87 -1.96 0.22
C ASP A 43 13.95 -0.85 -0.83
N ASN A 44 13.09 -0.88 -1.85
CA ASN A 44 13.15 0.06 -2.95
C ASN A 44 12.95 1.51 -2.51
N GLN A 45 13.74 2.42 -3.07
CA GLN A 45 13.73 3.86 -2.76
C GLN A 45 13.45 4.74 -3.98
N THR A 46 13.16 4.15 -5.15
CA THR A 46 12.80 4.95 -6.33
C THR A 46 11.44 5.63 -6.12
N GLU A 47 11.24 6.76 -6.78
CA GLU A 47 9.97 7.51 -6.66
C GLU A 47 8.77 6.70 -7.16
N ILE A 48 8.97 5.84 -8.15
CA ILE A 48 7.96 4.99 -8.74
C ILE A 48 8.47 3.56 -8.76
N VAL A 49 7.83 2.66 -8.04
CA VAL A 49 8.18 1.23 -8.03
C VAL A 49 7.00 0.38 -8.45
N GLY A 50 7.24 -0.58 -9.32
CA GLY A 50 6.28 -1.58 -9.76
C GLY A 50 6.68 -2.98 -9.30
N LEU A 51 5.71 -3.78 -8.90
CA LEU A 51 5.83 -5.21 -8.64
C LEU A 51 4.98 -5.97 -9.66
N SER A 52 5.62 -6.63 -10.60
CA SER A 52 4.97 -7.51 -11.58
C SER A 52 5.09 -8.95 -11.10
N ALA A 53 3.97 -9.59 -10.78
CA ALA A 53 3.99 -10.91 -10.17
C ALA A 53 2.83 -11.78 -10.63
N GLY A 54 3.07 -13.09 -10.69
CA GLY A 54 2.03 -14.07 -10.99
C GLY A 54 0.96 -14.19 -9.91
N TYR A 55 -0.11 -14.92 -10.21
CA TYR A 55 -1.15 -15.25 -9.22
C TYR A 55 -0.54 -16.05 -8.05
N GLY A 56 -0.98 -15.75 -6.83
CA GLY A 56 -0.50 -16.45 -5.63
C GLY A 56 0.96 -16.18 -5.24
N ALA A 57 1.66 -15.26 -5.91
CA ALA A 57 3.05 -14.96 -5.62
C ALA A 57 3.25 -14.13 -4.32
N GLY A 58 2.20 -13.64 -3.67
CA GLY A 58 2.29 -12.85 -2.44
C GLY A 58 2.39 -11.34 -2.67
N LYS A 59 1.79 -10.81 -3.76
CA LYS A 59 1.75 -9.37 -4.08
C LYS A 59 1.16 -8.53 -2.96
N THR A 60 -0.02 -8.89 -2.48
CA THR A 60 -0.74 -8.15 -1.44
C THR A 60 0.07 -8.08 -0.15
N ARG A 61 0.72 -9.21 0.25
CA ARG A 61 1.64 -9.21 1.41
C ARG A 61 2.81 -8.23 1.22
N ALA A 62 3.42 -8.22 0.03
CA ALA A 62 4.49 -7.27 -0.29
C ALA A 62 3.98 -5.82 -0.23
N LEU A 63 2.78 -5.57 -0.73
CA LEU A 63 2.18 -4.23 -0.71
C LEU A 63 1.83 -3.79 0.72
N CYS A 64 1.29 -4.68 1.56
CA CYS A 64 1.05 -4.43 2.99
C CYS A 64 2.35 -4.06 3.72
N SER A 65 3.45 -4.79 3.45
CA SER A 65 4.75 -4.51 4.06
C SER A 65 5.27 -3.12 3.68
N VAL A 66 5.15 -2.72 2.41
CA VAL A 66 5.53 -1.39 1.93
C VAL A 66 4.61 -0.31 2.52
N ALA A 67 3.30 -0.61 2.69
CA ALA A 67 2.36 0.32 3.33
C ALA A 67 2.77 0.65 4.76
N VAL A 68 3.11 -0.35 5.56
CA VAL A 68 3.59 -0.16 6.94
C VAL A 68 4.93 0.59 6.95
N LYS A 69 5.89 0.19 6.11
CA LYS A 69 7.20 0.88 6.01
C LYS A 69 7.03 2.36 5.69
N LEU A 70 6.25 2.69 4.65
CA LEU A 70 6.06 4.09 4.23
C LEU A 70 5.27 4.89 5.25
N ALA A 71 4.31 4.27 5.95
CA ALA A 71 3.60 4.90 7.05
C ALA A 71 4.56 5.24 8.20
N ALA A 72 5.41 4.28 8.61
CA ALA A 72 6.41 4.48 9.67
C ALA A 72 7.44 5.56 9.32
N GLN A 73 7.87 5.63 8.06
CA GLN A 73 8.79 6.67 7.58
C GLN A 73 8.16 8.06 7.45
N ASN A 74 6.82 8.15 7.52
CA ASN A 74 6.04 9.37 7.31
C ASN A 74 5.08 9.66 8.47
N ILE A 75 5.58 9.59 9.70
CA ILE A 75 4.81 9.93 10.90
C ILE A 75 4.22 11.35 10.79
N GLY A 76 2.94 11.49 11.13
CA GLY A 76 2.19 12.75 11.02
C GLY A 76 1.68 13.08 9.61
N PHE A 77 1.97 12.25 8.62
CA PHE A 77 1.54 12.46 7.24
C PHE A 77 0.48 11.45 6.78
N ILE A 78 -0.06 11.69 5.59
CA ILE A 78 -1.14 10.91 5.02
C ILE A 78 -0.63 10.18 3.78
N GLY A 79 -0.77 8.85 3.77
CA GLY A 79 -0.65 8.01 2.59
C GLY A 79 -2.01 7.57 2.05
N ALA A 80 -2.00 6.88 0.92
CA ALA A 80 -3.20 6.27 0.37
C ALA A 80 -2.91 4.89 -0.24
N ILE A 81 -3.87 3.98 -0.10
CA ILE A 81 -3.96 2.75 -0.88
C ILE A 81 -5.13 2.87 -1.86
N LEU A 82 -4.90 2.47 -3.08
CA LEU A 82 -5.90 2.47 -4.13
C LEU A 82 -6.11 1.04 -4.64
N GLU A 83 -7.35 0.61 -4.58
CA GLU A 83 -7.84 -0.59 -5.24
C GLU A 83 -8.58 -0.21 -6.52
N PRO A 84 -8.72 -1.09 -7.52
CA PRO A 84 -9.52 -0.81 -8.71
C PRO A 84 -10.92 -0.31 -8.36
N THR A 85 -11.59 -0.96 -7.42
CA THR A 85 -12.96 -0.65 -6.99
C THR A 85 -13.11 -0.56 -5.47
N ASN A 86 -14.19 0.07 -4.99
CA ASN A 86 -14.49 0.10 -3.54
C ASN A 86 -14.83 -1.27 -2.95
N VAL A 87 -15.30 -2.20 -3.78
CA VAL A 87 -15.59 -3.58 -3.34
C VAL A 87 -14.29 -4.29 -2.97
N LEU A 88 -13.25 -4.16 -3.80
CA LEU A 88 -11.94 -4.77 -3.54
C LEU A 88 -11.25 -4.19 -2.30
N ILE A 89 -11.47 -2.91 -1.99
CA ILE A 89 -10.97 -2.33 -0.74
C ILE A 89 -11.50 -3.11 0.47
N ARG A 90 -12.81 -3.37 0.49
CA ARG A 90 -13.45 -4.02 1.63
C ARG A 90 -13.21 -5.53 1.67
N ASP A 91 -13.31 -6.18 0.51
CA ASP A 91 -13.37 -7.63 0.43
C ASP A 91 -11.97 -8.26 0.37
N ILE A 92 -10.95 -7.53 -0.09
CA ILE A 92 -9.58 -8.02 -0.23
C ILE A 92 -8.63 -7.21 0.65
N TRP A 93 -8.39 -5.93 0.31
CA TRP A 93 -7.38 -5.13 1.01
C TRP A 93 -7.60 -5.07 2.52
N GLN A 94 -8.81 -4.76 2.97
CA GLN A 94 -9.10 -4.64 4.40
C GLN A 94 -8.78 -5.94 5.13
N THR A 95 -9.23 -7.09 4.61
CA THR A 95 -9.01 -8.40 5.22
C THR A 95 -7.51 -8.72 5.32
N ASP A 96 -6.78 -8.57 4.23
CA ASP A 96 -5.36 -8.92 4.16
C ASP A 96 -4.51 -7.95 5.00
N PHE A 97 -4.84 -6.65 4.96
CA PHE A 97 -4.10 -5.64 5.70
C PHE A 97 -4.31 -5.75 7.22
N GLU A 98 -5.55 -5.98 7.67
CA GLU A 98 -5.84 -6.19 9.10
C GLU A 98 -5.14 -7.44 9.62
N GLN A 99 -5.17 -8.56 8.88
CA GLN A 99 -4.41 -9.77 9.23
C GLN A 99 -2.89 -9.50 9.29
N PHE A 100 -2.38 -8.69 8.38
CA PHE A 100 -0.97 -8.30 8.37
C PHE A 100 -0.63 -7.46 9.62
N LEU A 101 -1.44 -6.47 9.96
CA LEU A 101 -1.25 -5.63 11.14
C LEU A 101 -1.31 -6.45 12.43
N GLU A 102 -2.27 -7.37 12.54
CA GLU A 102 -2.42 -8.27 13.69
C GLU A 102 -1.22 -9.22 13.82
N HIS A 103 -0.73 -9.78 12.71
CA HIS A 103 0.44 -10.68 12.70
C HIS A 103 1.71 -10.03 13.27
N TYR A 104 1.90 -8.74 12.98
CA TYR A 104 3.05 -7.97 13.47
C TYR A 104 2.74 -7.16 14.73
N GLU A 105 1.55 -7.35 15.31
CA GLU A 105 1.12 -6.65 16.54
C GLU A 105 1.17 -5.12 16.40
N ILE A 106 0.86 -4.60 15.20
CA ILE A 106 0.85 -3.17 14.92
C ILE A 106 -0.51 -2.60 15.34
N PRO A 107 -0.57 -1.71 16.34
CA PRO A 107 -1.82 -1.09 16.75
C PRO A 107 -2.36 -0.18 15.66
N TYR A 108 -3.65 -0.24 15.44
CA TYR A 108 -4.31 0.62 14.47
C TYR A 108 -5.73 0.99 14.88
N THR A 109 -6.22 2.09 14.32
CA THR A 109 -7.63 2.47 14.37
C THR A 109 -8.18 2.44 12.96
N PHE A 110 -9.28 1.71 12.75
CA PHE A 110 -9.98 1.68 11.47
C PHE A 110 -11.27 2.51 11.54
N ARG A 111 -11.49 3.35 10.54
CA ARG A 111 -12.73 4.10 10.36
C ARG A 111 -13.37 3.73 9.02
N ALA A 112 -14.56 3.14 9.06
CA ALA A 112 -15.27 2.69 7.87
C ALA A 112 -16.02 3.82 7.11
N SER A 113 -16.53 4.83 7.84
CA SER A 113 -17.42 5.87 7.29
C SER A 113 -16.87 7.26 7.56
N PRO A 114 -17.07 8.26 6.68
CA PRO A 114 -17.75 8.18 5.36
C PRO A 114 -16.93 7.48 4.26
N LEU A 115 -15.64 7.31 4.45
CA LEU A 115 -14.72 6.58 3.56
C LEU A 115 -13.68 5.86 4.42
N PRO A 116 -13.31 4.61 4.07
CA PRO A 116 -12.41 3.84 4.88
C PRO A 116 -11.02 4.48 4.97
N ASP A 117 -10.47 4.49 6.19
CA ASP A 117 -9.08 4.85 6.46
C ASP A 117 -8.56 4.13 7.71
N TYR A 118 -7.25 3.96 7.76
CA TYR A 118 -6.50 3.48 8.90
C TYR A 118 -5.67 4.61 9.51
N THR A 119 -5.53 4.58 10.83
CA THR A 119 -4.48 5.28 11.56
C THR A 119 -3.61 4.21 12.19
N LEU A 120 -2.34 4.15 11.80
CA LEU A 120 -1.35 3.25 12.38
C LEU A 120 -0.63 3.97 13.50
N HIS A 121 -0.50 3.29 14.65
CA HIS A 121 0.08 3.86 15.86
C HIS A 121 1.48 3.29 16.08
N PHE A 122 2.50 4.10 15.80
CA PHE A 122 3.92 3.76 16.05
C PHE A 122 4.41 4.44 17.32
N GLN A 123 5.55 4.01 17.83
CA GLN A 123 6.16 4.61 19.02
C GLN A 123 6.43 6.12 18.84
N GLU A 124 6.81 6.52 17.63
CA GLU A 124 7.13 7.91 17.29
C GLU A 124 5.90 8.76 16.96
N GLY A 125 4.71 8.16 16.86
CA GLY A 125 3.45 8.82 16.58
C GLY A 125 2.59 8.13 15.52
N ASP A 126 1.58 8.83 15.07
CA ASP A 126 0.55 8.27 14.18
C ASP A 126 0.84 8.56 12.71
N SER A 127 0.44 7.64 11.84
CA SER A 127 0.40 7.83 10.40
C SER A 127 -0.93 7.36 9.83
N LYS A 128 -1.45 8.09 8.84
CA LYS A 128 -2.77 7.82 8.28
C LYS A 128 -2.69 7.23 6.88
N LEU A 129 -3.47 6.17 6.62
CA LEU A 129 -3.59 5.54 5.32
C LEU A 129 -5.05 5.59 4.84
N LEU A 130 -5.32 6.33 3.77
CA LEU A 130 -6.63 6.43 3.16
C LEU A 130 -6.87 5.27 2.19
N CYS A 131 -8.01 4.59 2.28
CA CYS A 131 -8.38 3.56 1.31
C CYS A 131 -9.37 4.14 0.29
N ARG A 132 -9.01 4.13 -0.99
CA ARG A 132 -9.82 4.73 -2.06
C ARG A 132 -9.84 3.82 -3.29
N SER A 133 -10.90 3.92 -4.10
CA SER A 133 -10.89 3.25 -5.41
C SER A 133 -10.19 4.11 -6.46
N PHE A 134 -9.44 3.44 -7.33
CA PHE A 134 -8.72 4.10 -8.42
C PHE A 134 -9.69 4.77 -9.40
N GLU A 135 -10.85 4.19 -9.63
CA GLU A 135 -11.93 4.82 -10.43
C GLU A 135 -12.36 6.18 -9.87
N ASN A 136 -12.31 6.35 -8.54
CA ASN A 136 -12.67 7.58 -7.84
C ASN A 136 -11.44 8.40 -7.40
N TYR A 137 -10.32 8.30 -8.13
CA TYR A 137 -9.08 9.00 -7.84
C TYR A 137 -9.24 10.53 -7.63
N ALA A 138 -10.31 11.12 -8.18
CA ALA A 138 -10.63 12.53 -7.97
C ALA A 138 -10.73 12.91 -6.48
N ARG A 139 -11.09 11.96 -5.60
CA ARG A 139 -11.20 12.18 -4.15
C ARG A 139 -9.87 12.38 -3.43
N ILE A 140 -8.76 12.06 -4.07
CA ILE A 140 -7.42 12.30 -3.52
C ILE A 140 -6.70 13.50 -4.15
N ILE A 141 -7.23 14.06 -5.24
CA ILE A 141 -6.58 15.16 -5.97
C ILE A 141 -6.44 16.44 -5.10
N GLY A 142 -7.31 16.65 -4.12
CA GLY A 142 -7.25 17.81 -3.21
C GLY A 142 -6.27 17.64 -2.04
N LEU A 143 -5.64 16.47 -1.88
CA LEU A 143 -4.81 16.13 -0.73
C LEU A 143 -3.32 16.33 -1.03
N ASN A 144 -2.53 16.49 0.03
CA ASN A 144 -1.08 16.37 0.00
C ASN A 144 -0.73 15.03 0.64
N LEU A 145 -0.20 14.11 -0.17
CA LEU A 145 0.12 12.76 0.25
C LEU A 145 1.63 12.57 0.35
N SER A 146 2.06 11.69 1.25
CA SER A 146 3.44 11.23 1.33
C SER A 146 3.68 10.06 0.38
N HIS A 147 2.77 9.09 0.34
CA HIS A 147 2.91 7.91 -0.51
C HIS A 147 1.55 7.45 -1.02
N VAL A 148 1.59 6.75 -2.13
CA VAL A 148 0.42 6.10 -2.73
C VAL A 148 0.80 4.69 -3.14
N LEU A 149 -0.01 3.73 -2.70
CA LEU A 149 0.08 2.35 -3.11
C LEU A 149 -1.11 2.00 -4.00
N VAL A 150 -0.91 1.11 -4.96
CA VAL A 150 -1.98 0.64 -5.85
C VAL A 150 -1.89 -0.87 -5.99
N ASP A 151 -2.94 -1.59 -5.64
CA ASP A 151 -3.03 -3.01 -5.95
C ASP A 151 -3.78 -3.23 -7.28
N GLU A 152 -3.42 -4.30 -7.98
CA GLU A 152 -3.99 -4.76 -9.25
C GLU A 152 -4.20 -3.64 -10.31
N ILE A 153 -3.19 -2.74 -10.45
CA ILE A 153 -3.29 -1.56 -11.33
C ILE A 153 -3.54 -1.93 -12.80
N ASP A 154 -3.05 -3.08 -13.29
CA ASP A 154 -3.25 -3.51 -14.67
C ASP A 154 -4.70 -3.94 -14.96
N THR A 155 -5.53 -4.16 -13.93
CA THR A 155 -6.97 -4.40 -14.10
C THR A 155 -7.76 -3.11 -14.36
N VAL A 156 -7.19 -1.96 -13.99
CA VAL A 156 -7.80 -0.65 -14.26
C VAL A 156 -7.70 -0.32 -15.76
N SER A 157 -8.75 0.28 -16.32
CA SER A 157 -8.72 0.64 -17.73
C SER A 157 -7.58 1.61 -18.06
N PRO A 158 -6.86 1.44 -19.18
CA PRO A 158 -5.75 2.32 -19.57
C PRO A 158 -6.15 3.80 -19.61
N ALA A 159 -7.35 4.10 -20.09
CA ALA A 159 -7.85 5.47 -20.18
C ALA A 159 -8.03 6.15 -18.81
N ILE A 160 -8.32 5.37 -17.76
CA ILE A 160 -8.39 5.87 -16.38
C ILE A 160 -6.96 6.03 -15.85
N CYS A 161 -6.09 5.05 -16.06
CA CYS A 161 -4.68 5.12 -15.64
C CYS A 161 -3.97 6.34 -16.22
N ASP A 162 -4.11 6.60 -17.52
CA ASP A 162 -3.47 7.73 -18.20
C ASP A 162 -3.91 9.08 -17.64
N LYS A 163 -5.16 9.19 -17.21
CA LYS A 163 -5.70 10.42 -16.60
C LYS A 163 -5.36 10.56 -15.11
N ALA A 164 -5.37 9.45 -14.39
CA ALA A 164 -5.23 9.43 -12.94
C ALA A 164 -3.77 9.52 -12.51
N PHE A 165 -2.89 8.71 -13.10
CA PHE A 165 -1.51 8.56 -12.68
C PHE A 165 -0.73 9.89 -12.57
N PRO A 166 -0.70 10.78 -13.60
CA PRO A 166 -0.01 12.06 -13.48
C PRO A 166 -0.59 12.95 -12.38
N LYS A 167 -1.92 12.89 -12.16
CA LYS A 167 -2.58 13.68 -11.13
C LYS A 167 -2.25 13.16 -9.74
N ILE A 168 -2.17 11.85 -9.56
CA ILE A 168 -1.79 11.19 -8.31
C ILE A 168 -0.34 11.54 -7.96
N LEU A 169 0.59 11.40 -8.93
CA LEU A 169 1.99 11.80 -8.73
C LEU A 169 2.11 13.26 -8.30
N GLY A 170 1.31 14.15 -8.89
CA GLY A 170 1.25 15.55 -8.47
C GLY A 170 0.72 15.77 -7.04
N ARG A 171 0.27 14.74 -6.32
CA ARG A 171 -0.15 14.81 -4.90
C ARG A 171 0.92 14.34 -3.93
N LEU A 172 1.98 13.70 -4.39
CA LEU A 172 3.13 13.32 -3.58
C LEU A 172 3.98 14.55 -3.24
N ARG A 173 3.49 15.33 -2.27
CA ARG A 173 4.06 16.66 -1.90
C ARG A 173 4.43 16.78 -0.44
N ALA A 174 4.06 15.79 0.38
CA ALA A 174 4.24 15.82 1.83
C ALA A 174 5.13 14.66 2.28
N GLY A 175 5.57 14.72 3.52
CA GLY A 175 6.31 13.64 4.16
C GLY A 175 7.80 13.62 3.84
N ASN A 176 8.49 12.72 4.55
CA ASN A 176 9.93 12.52 4.47
C ASN A 176 10.30 11.65 3.25
N VAL A 177 9.48 10.63 2.97
CA VAL A 177 9.65 9.70 1.84
C VAL A 177 8.42 9.80 0.95
N ARG A 178 8.65 10.12 -0.32
CA ARG A 178 7.59 10.22 -1.33
C ARG A 178 7.73 9.09 -2.33
N GLN A 179 6.76 8.19 -2.35
CA GLN A 179 6.80 7.03 -3.23
C GLN A 179 5.42 6.68 -3.78
N PHE A 180 5.39 6.31 -5.06
CA PHE A 180 4.29 5.61 -5.70
C PHE A 180 4.70 4.15 -5.89
N ALA A 181 4.01 3.23 -5.23
CA ALA A 181 4.25 1.80 -5.33
C ALA A 181 3.03 1.09 -5.89
N ALA A 182 3.20 0.26 -6.92
CA ALA A 182 2.09 -0.48 -7.51
C ALA A 182 2.43 -1.96 -7.66
N ALA A 183 1.46 -2.82 -7.36
CA ALA A 183 1.56 -4.25 -7.59
C ALA A 183 0.46 -4.70 -8.55
N SER A 184 0.76 -5.63 -9.44
CA SER A 184 -0.26 -6.24 -10.30
C SER A 184 0.22 -7.55 -10.92
N THR A 185 -0.75 -8.38 -11.28
CA THR A 185 -0.54 -9.44 -12.24
C THR A 185 -0.49 -8.80 -13.63
N PRO A 186 0.58 -9.04 -14.44
CA PRO A 186 0.70 -8.38 -15.73
C PRO A 186 -0.38 -8.85 -16.69
N GLU A 187 -1.13 -7.90 -17.25
CA GLU A 187 -2.16 -8.15 -18.26
C GLU A 187 -1.76 -7.59 -19.64
N GLY A 188 -0.66 -8.06 -20.18
CA GLY A 188 -0.16 -7.63 -21.49
C GLY A 188 0.46 -6.22 -21.46
N PHE A 189 0.15 -5.41 -22.49
CA PHE A 189 0.74 -4.07 -22.67
C PHE A 189 -0.07 -2.98 -21.96
N ARG A 190 -0.30 -3.14 -20.65
CA ARG A 190 -1.06 -2.19 -19.84
C ARG A 190 -0.14 -1.24 -19.04
N TRP A 191 -0.57 -0.79 -17.87
CA TRP A 191 0.13 0.24 -17.11
C TRP A 191 1.57 -0.16 -16.72
N LEU A 192 1.77 -1.39 -16.22
CA LEU A 192 3.11 -1.88 -15.86
C LEU A 192 4.04 -1.85 -17.08
N TYR A 193 3.58 -2.34 -18.23
CA TYR A 193 4.39 -2.32 -19.45
C TYR A 193 4.68 -0.88 -19.90
N ASN A 194 3.67 -0.02 -19.97
CA ASN A 194 3.83 1.37 -20.43
C ASN A 194 4.75 2.17 -19.51
N THR A 195 4.69 1.89 -18.20
CA THR A 195 5.46 2.63 -17.20
C THR A 195 6.91 2.14 -17.08
N PHE A 196 7.17 0.85 -17.33
CA PHE A 196 8.50 0.26 -17.07
C PHE A 196 9.07 -0.53 -18.26
N GLY A 197 8.26 -1.01 -19.19
CA GLY A 197 8.66 -1.96 -20.23
C GLY A 197 9.10 -1.33 -21.54
N THR A 198 8.68 -0.10 -21.85
CA THR A 198 9.06 0.60 -23.07
C THR A 198 10.53 1.04 -23.01
N ASP A 199 11.18 1.22 -24.16
CA ASP A 199 12.59 1.62 -24.19
C ASP A 199 12.80 2.99 -23.52
N GLN A 200 11.90 3.95 -23.74
CA GLN A 200 11.92 5.24 -23.04
C GLN A 200 11.75 5.10 -21.53
N ALA A 201 10.93 4.15 -21.08
CA ALA A 201 10.70 3.91 -19.65
C ALA A 201 11.95 3.30 -18.97
N LYS A 202 12.68 2.43 -19.67
CA LYS A 202 13.92 1.80 -19.15
C LYS A 202 15.07 2.78 -18.95
N GLU A 203 15.08 3.90 -19.67
CA GLU A 203 16.09 4.95 -19.52
C GLU A 203 15.85 5.84 -18.28
N ARG A 204 14.68 5.76 -17.68
CA ARG A 204 14.30 6.58 -16.52
C ARG A 204 14.89 6.02 -15.23
N LYS A 205 15.51 6.91 -14.44
CA LYS A 205 16.13 6.56 -13.15
C LYS A 205 15.18 6.73 -11.95
N ASP A 206 14.03 7.39 -12.16
CA ASP A 206 13.03 7.65 -11.14
C ASP A 206 12.14 6.44 -10.85
N ARG A 207 12.31 5.32 -11.59
CA ARG A 207 11.42 4.16 -11.50
C ARG A 207 12.14 2.82 -11.64
N GLN A 208 11.57 1.81 -11.00
CA GLN A 208 12.07 0.45 -11.06
C GLN A 208 10.92 -0.57 -11.09
N LEU A 209 11.04 -1.60 -11.93
CA LEU A 209 10.15 -2.76 -11.93
C LEU A 209 10.84 -3.95 -11.29
N ILE A 210 10.21 -4.53 -10.30
CA ILE A 210 10.60 -5.79 -9.69
C ILE A 210 9.68 -6.88 -10.23
N LYS A 211 10.27 -8.01 -10.58
CA LYS A 211 9.54 -9.19 -11.07
C LYS A 211 9.57 -10.28 -10.03
N MET A 212 8.42 -10.90 -9.79
CA MET A 212 8.24 -11.96 -8.82
C MET A 212 7.51 -13.13 -9.47
N SER A 213 8.08 -14.31 -9.34
CA SER A 213 7.47 -15.54 -9.84
C SER A 213 6.54 -16.16 -8.80
N THR A 214 5.49 -16.85 -9.25
CA THR A 214 4.68 -17.70 -8.36
C THR A 214 5.52 -18.77 -7.66
N TYR A 215 6.62 -19.22 -8.29
CA TYR A 215 7.54 -20.22 -7.72
C TYR A 215 8.45 -19.64 -6.61
N ASP A 216 8.53 -18.32 -6.47
CA ASP A 216 9.30 -17.69 -5.39
C ASP A 216 8.56 -17.77 -4.03
N ASN A 217 7.24 -17.98 -4.10
CA ASN A 217 6.41 -18.19 -2.90
C ASN A 217 6.52 -19.66 -2.48
N LYS A 218 7.18 -19.91 -1.38
CA LYS A 218 7.42 -21.26 -0.83
C LYS A 218 6.34 -21.74 0.15
N PHE A 219 5.19 -21.06 0.19
CA PHE A 219 4.08 -21.38 1.09
C PHE A 219 2.91 -22.01 0.35
#